data_fd0bc9c9ffce131f92811e99fd288134
#
_entry.id   fd0bc9c9ffce131f92811e99fd288134
#
_cell.length_a   1.000
_cell.length_b   1.000
_cell.length_c   1.000
_cell.angle_alpha   90.00
_cell.angle_beta   90.00
_cell.angle_gamma   90.00
#
_symmetry.space_group_name_H-M   'P 1'
#
loop_
_entity.id
_entity.type
_entity.pdbx_description
1 polymer ?
#
loop_
_entity_poly.entity_id
_entity_poly.type
_entity_poly.pdbx_seq_one_letter_code
_entity_poly.pdbx_strand_id
1 'polypeptide(L)'
;MAFLAAFCAAGSDIRTGVEIGRDISVDQLHDEGFEAIFIGAGAPHAPGMRCEGEDSCPQGYLSGIHYLHEATMGRQAVSGTRLVVVGGGNVAMDAARCAKRLGAEVYVVYRRGMEELPARREEVEYAEEEGIIFKTLCNPVEVLADENDDVKGI
;
A
#
# COMPACT_ATOMS: atom_id res chain seq x y z
N MET A 1 16.69 6.66 7.81
CA MET A 1 18.18 6.87 7.73
C MET A 1 18.91 6.19 8.89
N ALA A 2 18.50 6.34 10.17
CA ALA A 2 19.18 5.71 11.31
C ALA A 2 19.24 4.18 11.27
N PHE A 3 18.21 3.52 10.75
CA PHE A 3 18.12 2.06 10.68
C PHE A 3 19.18 1.46 9.73
N LEU A 4 19.32 2.02 8.53
CA LEU A 4 20.33 1.58 7.55
C LEU A 4 21.76 1.77 8.08
N ALA A 5 22.01 2.90 8.76
CA ALA A 5 23.30 3.16 9.38
C ALA A 5 23.67 2.12 10.46
N ALA A 6 22.66 1.63 11.23
CA ALA A 6 22.88 0.58 12.23
C ALA A 6 23.25 -0.75 11.58
N PHE A 7 22.63 -1.14 10.46
CA PHE A 7 23.00 -2.35 9.72
C PHE A 7 24.42 -2.28 9.17
N CYS A 8 24.81 -1.17 8.55
CA CYS A 8 26.18 -0.98 8.07
C CYS A 8 27.20 -1.03 9.23
N ALA A 9 26.86 -0.43 10.37
CA ALA A 9 27.73 -0.46 11.56
C ALA A 9 27.88 -1.87 12.16
N ALA A 10 26.89 -2.75 11.94
CA ALA A 10 26.93 -4.17 12.31
C ALA A 10 27.70 -5.05 11.30
N GLY A 11 28.33 -4.44 10.29
CA GLY A 11 29.11 -5.17 9.28
C GLY A 11 28.31 -5.69 8.10
N SER A 12 27.03 -5.24 7.93
CA SER A 12 26.23 -5.61 6.77
C SER A 12 26.61 -4.79 5.54
N ASP A 13 26.75 -5.44 4.39
CA ASP A 13 26.93 -4.79 3.09
C ASP A 13 25.56 -4.59 2.43
N ILE A 14 25.21 -3.34 2.11
CA ILE A 14 23.94 -2.98 1.47
C ILE A 14 24.24 -2.52 0.05
N ARG A 15 23.85 -3.33 -0.92
CA ARG A 15 23.96 -3.03 -2.36
C ARG A 15 22.62 -2.51 -2.88
N THR A 16 22.54 -1.22 -3.16
CA THR A 16 21.36 -0.59 -3.76
C THR A 16 21.48 -0.53 -5.27
N GLY A 17 20.32 -0.43 -5.97
CA GLY A 17 20.29 -0.37 -7.43
C GLY A 17 20.64 -1.69 -8.12
N VAL A 18 20.58 -2.80 -7.40
CA VAL A 18 20.86 -4.15 -7.90
C VAL A 18 19.57 -4.94 -7.97
N GLU A 19 19.28 -5.50 -9.13
CA GLU A 19 18.13 -6.36 -9.35
C GLU A 19 18.57 -7.82 -9.48
N ILE A 20 18.13 -8.67 -8.55
CA ILE A 20 18.43 -10.10 -8.57
C ILE A 20 17.73 -10.75 -9.77
N GLY A 21 18.51 -11.53 -10.52
CA GLY A 21 18.06 -12.19 -11.75
C GLY A 21 18.42 -11.41 -13.02
N ARG A 22 18.65 -10.10 -12.93
CA ARG A 22 19.13 -9.26 -14.03
C ARG A 22 20.59 -8.86 -13.87
N ASP A 23 20.93 -8.23 -12.75
CA ASP A 23 22.27 -7.69 -12.51
C ASP A 23 23.17 -8.69 -11.80
N ILE A 24 22.62 -9.54 -10.97
CA ILE A 24 23.29 -10.64 -10.29
C ILE A 24 22.33 -11.81 -10.12
N SER A 25 22.78 -13.03 -10.41
CA SER A 25 22.01 -14.26 -10.23
C SER A 25 22.19 -14.82 -8.80
N VAL A 26 21.30 -15.74 -8.43
CA VAL A 26 21.43 -16.51 -7.18
C VAL A 26 22.70 -17.36 -7.18
N ASP A 27 23.03 -17.96 -8.34
CA ASP A 27 24.26 -18.77 -8.47
C ASP A 27 25.51 -17.93 -8.28
N GLN A 28 25.56 -16.71 -8.83
CA GLN A 28 26.65 -15.79 -8.61
C GLN A 28 26.81 -15.39 -7.12
N LEU A 29 25.71 -15.27 -6.36
CA LEU A 29 25.81 -15.04 -4.92
C LEU A 29 26.48 -16.23 -4.21
N HIS A 30 26.16 -17.48 -4.60
CA HIS A 30 26.87 -18.66 -4.08
C HIS A 30 28.34 -18.66 -4.45
N ASP A 31 28.70 -18.27 -5.67
CA ASP A 31 30.09 -18.14 -6.12
C ASP A 31 30.86 -17.06 -5.35
N GLU A 32 30.17 -16.00 -4.89
CA GLU A 32 30.71 -14.96 -3.99
C GLU A 32 30.91 -15.46 -2.54
N GLY A 33 30.49 -16.70 -2.24
CA GLY A 33 30.70 -17.34 -0.93
C GLY A 33 29.52 -17.25 0.04
N PHE A 34 28.34 -16.81 -0.42
CA PHE A 34 27.14 -16.81 0.42
C PHE A 34 26.59 -18.25 0.54
N GLU A 35 26.61 -18.81 1.76
CA GLU A 35 26.14 -20.17 2.04
C GLU A 35 24.62 -20.27 2.14
N ALA A 36 23.94 -19.17 2.45
CA ALA A 36 22.48 -19.11 2.55
C ALA A 36 21.95 -17.79 2.02
N ILE A 37 20.78 -17.84 1.38
CA ILE A 37 20.11 -16.69 0.79
C ILE A 37 18.71 -16.60 1.36
N PHE A 38 18.39 -15.46 2.00
CA PHE A 38 17.04 -15.14 2.46
C PHE A 38 16.34 -14.22 1.45
N ILE A 39 15.18 -14.64 0.94
CA ILE A 39 14.38 -13.85 0.03
C ILE A 39 13.33 -13.06 0.82
N GLY A 40 13.51 -11.76 0.90
CA GLY A 40 12.63 -10.84 1.61
C GLY A 40 12.12 -9.71 0.73
N ALA A 41 11.73 -10.05 -0.52
CA ALA A 41 11.36 -9.07 -1.56
C ALA A 41 10.01 -8.35 -1.31
N GLY A 42 9.24 -8.76 -0.31
CA GLY A 42 7.90 -8.25 -0.04
C GLY A 42 6.87 -8.72 -1.07
N ALA A 43 5.72 -8.04 -1.11
CA ALA A 43 4.61 -8.33 -2.01
C ALA A 43 4.19 -7.05 -2.76
N PRO A 44 4.90 -6.66 -3.82
CA PRO A 44 4.67 -5.39 -4.52
C PRO A 44 3.38 -5.35 -5.34
N HIS A 45 2.78 -6.51 -5.64
CA HIS A 45 1.54 -6.60 -6.39
C HIS A 45 0.34 -6.76 -5.46
N ALA A 46 -0.55 -5.77 -5.47
CA ALA A 46 -1.81 -5.84 -4.75
C ALA A 46 -2.84 -6.63 -5.58
N PRO A 47 -3.68 -7.48 -4.95
CA PRO A 47 -4.82 -8.05 -5.63
C PRO A 47 -5.86 -6.96 -5.95
N GLY A 48 -6.54 -7.07 -7.08
CA GLY A 48 -7.64 -6.20 -7.45
C GLY A 48 -8.89 -6.41 -6.58
N MET A 49 -9.83 -5.48 -6.65
CA MET A 49 -11.11 -5.54 -5.94
C MET A 49 -12.09 -6.53 -6.58
N ARG A 50 -11.92 -6.81 -7.86
CA ARG A 50 -12.78 -7.67 -8.69
C ARG A 50 -14.20 -7.12 -8.81
N CYS A 51 -14.33 -5.83 -9.05
CA CYS A 51 -15.59 -5.16 -9.31
C CYS A 51 -15.61 -4.55 -10.72
N GLU A 52 -16.79 -4.19 -11.21
CA GLU A 52 -16.94 -3.55 -12.50
C GLU A 52 -16.21 -2.20 -12.55
N GLY A 53 -15.68 -1.82 -13.72
CA GLY A 53 -14.94 -0.57 -13.92
C GLY A 53 -13.50 -0.58 -13.42
N GLU A 54 -13.07 -1.61 -12.70
CA GLU A 54 -11.70 -1.70 -12.20
C GLU A 54 -10.66 -1.82 -13.34
N ASP A 55 -10.97 -2.63 -14.34
CA ASP A 55 -10.05 -2.91 -15.47
C ASP A 55 -9.81 -1.70 -16.37
N SER A 56 -10.69 -0.72 -16.37
CA SER A 56 -10.49 0.55 -17.09
C SER A 56 -9.42 1.42 -16.40
N CYS A 57 -9.10 1.12 -15.15
CA CYS A 57 -8.10 1.83 -14.36
C CYS A 57 -8.23 3.36 -14.45
N PRO A 58 -9.40 3.95 -14.13
CA PRO A 58 -9.60 5.38 -14.27
C PRO A 58 -8.62 6.16 -13.39
N GLN A 59 -8.36 7.42 -13.77
CA GLN A 59 -7.49 8.29 -13.00
C GLN A 59 -8.01 8.45 -11.56
N GLY A 60 -7.12 8.31 -10.59
CA GLY A 60 -7.51 8.29 -9.17
C GLY A 60 -7.74 6.89 -8.60
N TYR A 61 -7.74 5.83 -9.43
CA TYR A 61 -7.71 4.45 -8.95
C TYR A 61 -6.26 3.96 -8.78
N LEU A 62 -5.88 3.62 -7.56
CA LEU A 62 -4.53 3.18 -7.23
C LEU A 62 -4.55 1.99 -6.26
N SER A 63 -3.58 1.10 -6.39
CA SER A 63 -3.34 0.13 -5.32
C SER A 63 -2.79 0.85 -4.07
N GLY A 64 -3.14 0.37 -2.87
CA GLY A 64 -2.67 0.97 -1.61
C GLY A 64 -1.14 0.98 -1.50
N ILE A 65 -0.46 -0.03 -2.05
CA ILE A 65 1.01 -0.10 -2.07
C ILE A 65 1.59 1.00 -2.96
N HIS A 66 1.02 1.20 -4.15
CA HIS A 66 1.45 2.27 -5.06
C HIS A 66 1.20 3.64 -4.46
N TYR A 67 0.02 3.85 -3.86
CA TYR A 67 -0.31 5.09 -3.15
C TYR A 67 0.73 5.42 -2.06
N LEU A 68 1.05 4.46 -1.19
CA LEU A 68 2.01 4.65 -0.11
C LEU A 68 3.43 4.91 -0.64
N HIS A 69 3.81 4.27 -1.73
CA HIS A 69 5.10 4.52 -2.39
C HIS A 69 5.20 5.97 -2.87
N GLU A 70 4.20 6.44 -3.62
CA GLU A 70 4.18 7.82 -4.13
C GLU A 70 4.16 8.86 -3.00
N ALA A 71 3.34 8.63 -1.97
CA ALA A 71 3.28 9.49 -0.79
C ALA A 71 4.63 9.55 -0.05
N THR A 72 5.32 8.42 0.11
CA THR A 72 6.63 8.34 0.77
C THR A 72 7.72 9.05 -0.04
N MET A 73 7.61 9.03 -1.37
CA MET A 73 8.52 9.74 -2.27
C MET A 73 8.24 11.24 -2.36
N GLY A 74 7.27 11.75 -1.60
CA GLY A 74 6.86 13.16 -1.63
C GLY A 74 6.17 13.56 -2.94
N ARG A 75 5.70 12.59 -3.72
CA ARG A 75 4.90 12.84 -4.91
C ARG A 75 3.43 12.94 -4.51
N GLN A 76 2.69 13.78 -5.21
CA GLN A 76 1.25 13.92 -4.97
C GLN A 76 0.53 12.68 -5.51
N ALA A 77 0.29 11.71 -4.64
CA ALA A 77 -0.29 10.43 -5.03
C ALA A 77 -1.74 10.55 -5.53
N VAL A 78 -2.53 11.41 -4.90
CA VAL A 78 -3.90 11.77 -5.34
C VAL A 78 -4.24 13.17 -4.81
N SER A 79 -4.87 14.00 -5.62
CA SER A 79 -5.34 15.35 -5.25
C SER A 79 -6.85 15.39 -4.99
N GLY A 80 -7.40 14.40 -4.32
CA GLY A 80 -8.84 14.36 -3.99
C GLY A 80 -9.13 14.90 -2.60
N THR A 81 -10.28 15.57 -2.45
CA THR A 81 -10.80 15.96 -1.14
C THR A 81 -11.39 14.78 -0.37
N ARG A 82 -11.79 13.72 -1.07
CA ARG A 82 -12.32 12.48 -0.51
C ARG A 82 -11.57 11.27 -1.08
N LEU A 83 -11.24 10.33 -0.22
CA LEU A 83 -10.53 9.11 -0.58
C LEU A 83 -11.22 7.90 0.03
N VAL A 84 -11.44 6.87 -0.80
CA VAL A 84 -12.01 5.61 -0.37
C VAL A 84 -10.91 4.54 -0.41
N VAL A 85 -10.66 3.90 0.72
CA VAL A 85 -9.74 2.77 0.85
C VAL A 85 -10.55 1.49 0.96
N VAL A 86 -10.40 0.59 0.01
CA VAL A 86 -11.08 -0.72 0.02
C VAL A 86 -10.16 -1.77 0.61
N GLY A 87 -10.53 -2.28 1.76
CA GLY A 87 -9.76 -3.30 2.47
C GLY A 87 -9.64 -3.04 3.97
N GLY A 88 -9.22 -4.05 4.71
CA GLY A 88 -9.16 -3.99 6.18
C GLY A 88 -7.83 -4.44 6.77
N GLY A 89 -6.78 -4.61 5.96
CA GLY A 89 -5.44 -5.00 6.41
C GLY A 89 -4.56 -3.81 6.82
N ASN A 90 -3.36 -4.09 7.34
CA ASN A 90 -2.42 -3.04 7.77
C ASN A 90 -2.10 -2.04 6.65
N VAL A 91 -1.93 -2.50 5.40
CA VAL A 91 -1.69 -1.60 4.24
C VAL A 91 -2.86 -0.63 4.03
N ALA A 92 -4.10 -1.10 4.25
CA ALA A 92 -5.28 -0.23 4.15
C ALA A 92 -5.28 0.83 5.26
N MET A 93 -4.93 0.45 6.49
CA MET A 93 -4.80 1.40 7.61
C MET A 93 -3.69 2.42 7.34
N ASP A 94 -2.53 1.98 6.88
CA ASP A 94 -1.41 2.86 6.54
C ASP A 94 -1.80 3.85 5.43
N ALA A 95 -2.45 3.38 4.36
CA ALA A 95 -2.91 4.23 3.26
C ALA A 95 -3.97 5.25 3.72
N ALA A 96 -4.95 4.80 4.51
CA ALA A 96 -6.00 5.64 5.05
C ALA A 96 -5.45 6.76 5.96
N ARG A 97 -4.57 6.41 6.89
CA ARG A 97 -3.93 7.37 7.80
C ARG A 97 -3.00 8.33 7.07
N CYS A 98 -2.25 7.83 6.08
CA CYS A 98 -1.43 8.68 5.23
C CYS A 98 -2.29 9.72 4.50
N ALA A 99 -3.38 9.29 3.87
CA ALA A 99 -4.31 10.19 3.17
C ALA A 99 -4.96 11.21 4.12
N LYS A 100 -5.37 10.76 5.30
CA LYS A 100 -5.95 11.65 6.32
C LYS A 100 -4.99 12.75 6.74
N ARG A 101 -3.74 12.42 6.98
CA ARG A 101 -2.68 13.38 7.34
C ARG A 101 -2.33 14.33 6.21
N LEU A 102 -2.54 13.93 4.96
CA LEU A 102 -2.43 14.79 3.78
C LEU A 102 -3.67 15.67 3.55
N GLY A 103 -4.69 15.59 4.42
CA GLY A 103 -5.85 16.48 4.45
C GLY A 103 -7.10 15.94 3.76
N ALA A 104 -7.13 14.69 3.34
CA ALA A 104 -8.32 14.09 2.74
C ALA A 104 -9.40 13.72 3.78
N GLU A 105 -10.66 13.73 3.37
CA GLU A 105 -11.74 13.00 4.04
C GLU A 105 -11.65 11.53 3.62
N VAL A 106 -11.46 10.63 4.58
CA VAL A 106 -11.12 9.24 4.28
C VAL A 106 -12.19 8.28 4.78
N TYR A 107 -12.59 7.39 3.88
CA TYR A 107 -13.49 6.27 4.14
C TYR A 107 -12.76 4.94 3.95
N VAL A 108 -12.89 4.03 4.91
CA VAL A 108 -12.44 2.65 4.77
C VAL A 108 -13.66 1.77 4.53
N VAL A 109 -13.71 1.11 3.38
CA VAL A 109 -14.78 0.17 3.00
C VAL A 109 -14.29 -1.25 3.23
N TYR A 110 -15.03 -2.02 4.03
CA TYR A 110 -14.67 -3.39 4.35
C TYR A 110 -15.87 -4.32 4.34
N ARG A 111 -15.71 -5.49 3.70
CA ARG A 111 -16.82 -6.44 3.47
C ARG A 111 -17.35 -7.15 4.70
N ARG A 112 -16.58 -7.17 5.80
CA ARG A 112 -16.95 -7.82 7.07
C ARG A 112 -17.15 -6.79 8.17
N GLY A 113 -17.39 -7.25 9.40
CA GLY A 113 -17.52 -6.39 10.57
C GLY A 113 -16.20 -5.81 11.07
N MET A 114 -16.28 -4.84 11.97
CA MET A 114 -15.10 -4.22 12.60
C MET A 114 -14.21 -5.24 13.32
N GLU A 115 -14.82 -6.20 14.01
CA GLU A 115 -14.12 -7.24 14.76
C GLU A 115 -13.36 -8.24 13.86
N GLU A 116 -13.66 -8.22 12.55
CA GLU A 116 -13.05 -9.12 11.57
C GLU A 116 -11.96 -8.43 10.73
N LEU A 117 -11.61 -7.18 11.06
CA LEU A 117 -10.53 -6.47 10.38
C LEU A 117 -9.21 -7.22 10.63
N PRO A 118 -8.48 -7.61 9.55
CA PRO A 118 -7.20 -8.32 9.71
C PRO A 118 -6.04 -7.41 10.12
N ALA A 119 -6.24 -6.10 10.15
CA ALA A 119 -5.28 -5.13 10.66
C ALA A 119 -5.09 -5.32 12.18
N ARG A 120 -3.95 -4.91 12.68
CA ARG A 120 -3.71 -4.84 14.12
C ARG A 120 -4.73 -3.91 14.77
N ARG A 121 -5.26 -4.33 15.91
CA ARG A 121 -6.29 -3.57 16.63
C ARG A 121 -5.86 -2.13 16.93
N GLU A 122 -4.61 -1.96 17.35
CA GLU A 122 -4.03 -0.64 17.62
C GLU A 122 -4.03 0.27 16.39
N GLU A 123 -3.77 -0.27 15.19
CA GLU A 123 -3.79 0.50 13.95
C GLU A 123 -5.21 0.93 13.55
N VAL A 124 -6.21 0.11 13.87
CA VAL A 124 -7.62 0.44 13.67
C VAL A 124 -8.03 1.54 14.66
N GLU A 125 -7.69 1.42 15.93
CA GLU A 125 -7.96 2.42 16.96
C GLU A 125 -7.34 3.78 16.61
N TYR A 126 -6.09 3.80 16.17
CA TYR A 126 -5.45 5.04 15.68
C TYR A 126 -6.15 5.64 14.46
N ALA A 127 -6.62 4.80 13.54
CA ALA A 127 -7.35 5.27 12.38
C ALA A 127 -8.71 5.91 12.77
N GLU A 128 -9.42 5.34 13.75
CA GLU A 128 -10.65 5.92 14.31
C GLU A 128 -10.38 7.24 15.02
N GLU A 129 -9.33 7.31 15.84
CA GLU A 129 -8.91 8.54 16.55
C GLU A 129 -8.53 9.67 15.58
N GLU A 130 -7.92 9.35 14.45
CA GLU A 130 -7.59 10.31 13.39
C GLU A 130 -8.84 10.74 12.59
N GLY A 131 -10.01 10.20 12.89
CA GLY A 131 -11.29 10.56 12.26
C GLY A 131 -11.47 9.96 10.87
N ILE A 132 -10.97 8.76 10.64
CA ILE A 132 -11.25 7.94 9.46
C ILE A 132 -12.62 7.29 9.63
N ILE A 133 -13.44 7.30 8.58
CA ILE A 133 -14.82 6.80 8.62
C ILE A 133 -14.84 5.36 8.10
N PHE A 134 -15.23 4.41 8.95
CA PHE A 134 -15.36 3.01 8.58
C PHE A 134 -16.77 2.70 8.03
N LYS A 135 -16.82 2.08 6.89
CA LYS A 135 -18.01 1.50 6.23
C LYS A 135 -17.83 -0.01 6.15
N THR A 136 -18.18 -0.69 7.23
CA THR A 136 -18.12 -2.16 7.32
C THR A 136 -19.38 -2.81 6.75
N LEU A 137 -19.33 -4.12 6.50
CA LEU A 137 -20.39 -4.90 5.86
C LEU A 137 -20.76 -4.36 4.47
N CYS A 138 -19.83 -3.68 3.82
CA CYS A 138 -19.96 -3.09 2.49
C CYS A 138 -18.91 -3.69 1.55
N ASN A 139 -19.33 -4.04 0.34
CA ASN A 139 -18.44 -4.52 -0.70
C ASN A 139 -18.59 -3.63 -1.93
N PRO A 140 -17.50 -3.18 -2.56
CA PRO A 140 -17.59 -2.43 -3.81
C PRO A 140 -18.21 -3.28 -4.91
N VAL A 141 -19.06 -2.67 -5.71
CA VAL A 141 -19.73 -3.31 -6.85
C VAL A 141 -19.17 -2.78 -8.16
N GLU A 142 -18.94 -1.48 -8.23
CA GLU A 142 -18.49 -0.79 -9.43
C GLU A 142 -17.62 0.40 -9.09
N VAL A 143 -16.59 0.66 -9.91
CA VAL A 143 -15.83 1.92 -9.89
C VAL A 143 -16.43 2.85 -10.94
N LEU A 144 -16.97 3.97 -10.50
CA LEU A 144 -17.59 4.95 -11.37
C LEU A 144 -16.57 5.98 -11.84
N ALA A 145 -16.40 6.11 -13.14
CA ALA A 145 -15.64 7.18 -13.78
C ALA A 145 -16.55 8.27 -14.35
N ASP A 146 -16.00 9.45 -14.51
CA ASP A 146 -16.65 10.53 -15.24
C ASP A 146 -16.27 10.54 -16.72
N GLU A 147 -16.68 11.60 -17.45
CA GLU A 147 -16.40 11.79 -18.87
C GLU A 147 -14.91 12.03 -19.21
N ASN A 148 -14.10 12.36 -18.20
CA ASN A 148 -12.65 12.57 -18.32
C ASN A 148 -11.84 11.36 -17.87
N ASP A 149 -12.52 10.25 -17.56
CA ASP A 149 -11.93 9.04 -16.99
C ASP A 149 -11.35 9.24 -15.57
N ASP A 150 -11.90 10.20 -14.81
CA ASP A 150 -11.57 10.41 -13.41
C ASP A 150 -12.56 9.64 -12.50
N VAL A 151 -12.05 9.03 -11.43
CA VAL A 151 -12.92 8.37 -10.43
C VAL A 151 -13.81 9.39 -9.76
N LYS A 152 -15.13 9.20 -9.87
CA LYS A 152 -16.15 10.02 -9.20
C LYS A 152 -16.86 9.30 -8.06
N GLY A 153 -16.71 7.99 -7.96
CA GLY A 153 -17.37 7.20 -6.92
C GLY A 153 -17.08 5.70 -6.99
N ILE A 154 -17.58 5.01 -6.00
CA ILE A 154 -17.55 3.56 -5.86
C ILE A 154 -18.85 3.09 -5.19
#